data_bc71ed4f2f3811ddc46bd1502f9935aa
#
_entry.id   bc71ed4f2f3811ddc46bd1502f9935aa
#
_cell.length_a   1.000
_cell.length_b   1.000
_cell.length_c   1.000
_cell.angle_alpha   90.00
_cell.angle_beta   90.00
_cell.angle_gamma   90.00
#
_symmetry.space_group_name_H-M   'P 1'
#
loop_
_entity.id
_entity.type
_entity.pdbx_description
1 polymer ?
#
loop_
_entity_poly.entity_id
_entity_poly.type
_entity_poly.pdbx_seq_one_letter_code
_entity_poly.pdbx_strand_id
1 'polypeptide(L)'
;MYREDYRRFSEKAPELLPEYYFWQTYRTDPKAPFIFGKVRDSRTTYIEKSVAGIDMNHGVYIDVFPLDFYPEKRFSQWKLELQKKIYKHQIATVYQVKRCFLGRGLNTLNRFLGYQHRTAKTLAKYEKAIADYSGKRSDIVCNHGNWQGKLEYSPQWHYGEGHWATFEGLKVRVPENYDAYLTQKYGDWRSDLPEEEKQGHHFYTICDLHRSYADYRKQ
;
A
#
# COMPACT_ATOMS: atom_id res chain seq x y z
N MET A 1 5.68 7.28 -5.82
CA MET A 1 7.00 7.57 -6.44
C MET A 1 7.45 6.39 -7.28
N TYR A 2 8.31 6.56 -8.27
CA TYR A 2 8.85 5.44 -9.05
C TYR A 2 9.68 4.50 -8.19
N ARG A 3 9.77 3.22 -8.58
CA ARG A 3 10.45 2.16 -7.80
C ARG A 3 11.88 2.52 -7.41
N GLU A 4 12.62 3.18 -8.26
CA GLU A 4 14.00 3.57 -7.97
C GLU A 4 14.08 4.62 -6.85
N ASP A 5 13.23 5.65 -6.92
CA ASP A 5 13.14 6.68 -5.89
C ASP A 5 12.59 6.11 -4.58
N TYR A 6 11.66 5.17 -4.66
CA TYR A 6 11.16 4.44 -3.49
C TYR A 6 12.28 3.65 -2.78
N ARG A 7 13.18 3.02 -3.54
CA ARG A 7 14.35 2.33 -2.97
C ARG A 7 15.30 3.30 -2.29
N ARG A 8 15.67 4.39 -2.98
CA ARG A 8 16.52 5.45 -2.40
C ARG A 8 15.91 6.06 -1.14
N PHE A 9 14.60 6.31 -1.17
CA PHE A 9 13.87 6.79 0.01
C PHE A 9 13.91 5.77 1.14
N SER A 10 13.61 4.50 0.85
CA SER A 10 13.60 3.42 1.85
C SER A 10 14.95 3.21 2.54
N GLU A 11 16.05 3.42 1.82
CA GLU A 11 17.42 3.31 2.35
C GLU A 11 17.74 4.48 3.29
N LYS A 12 17.30 5.69 2.93
CA LYS A 12 17.64 6.92 3.66
C LYS A 12 16.64 7.32 4.75
N ALA A 13 15.40 6.88 4.63
CA ALA A 13 14.33 7.30 5.54
C ALA A 13 14.64 7.01 7.02
N PRO A 14 15.23 5.86 7.42
CA PRO A 14 15.57 5.61 8.82
C PRO A 14 16.58 6.61 9.41
N GLU A 15 17.44 7.19 8.58
CA GLU A 15 18.47 8.15 9.01
C GLU A 15 17.98 9.60 8.98
N LEU A 16 17.07 9.92 8.03
CA LEU A 16 16.62 11.30 7.80
C LEU A 16 15.33 11.66 8.54
N LEU A 17 14.52 10.67 8.89
CA LEU A 17 13.29 10.91 9.64
C LEU A 17 13.61 11.20 11.12
N PRO A 18 12.92 12.18 11.75
CA PRO A 18 12.96 12.34 13.20
C PRO A 18 12.67 11.01 13.92
N GLU A 19 13.27 10.79 15.09
CA GLU A 19 13.22 9.54 15.85
C GLU A 19 11.80 9.01 16.11
N TYR A 20 10.82 9.89 16.24
CA TYR A 20 9.42 9.52 16.46
C TYR A 20 8.68 9.10 15.19
N TYR A 21 9.25 9.32 14.01
CA TYR A 21 8.72 8.77 12.76
C TYR A 21 9.40 7.47 12.41
N PHE A 22 8.59 6.45 12.18
CA PHE A 22 9.05 5.11 11.84
C PHE A 22 8.77 4.79 10.37
N TRP A 23 9.82 4.46 9.62
CA TRP A 23 9.67 3.92 8.27
C TRP A 23 9.28 2.45 8.34
N GLN A 24 8.00 2.17 8.19
CA GLN A 24 7.43 0.83 8.25
C GLN A 24 7.37 0.21 6.86
N THR A 25 8.05 -0.91 6.70
CA THR A 25 7.97 -1.84 5.58
C THR A 25 8.00 -3.26 6.14
N TYR A 26 7.75 -4.27 5.33
CA TYR A 26 7.94 -5.66 5.76
C TYR A 26 9.41 -6.03 6.09
N ARG A 27 10.38 -5.15 5.78
CA ARG A 27 11.80 -5.32 6.13
C ARG A 27 12.13 -4.74 7.49
N THR A 28 11.57 -3.59 7.82
CA THR A 28 11.80 -2.88 9.09
C THR A 28 10.82 -3.34 10.17
N ASP A 29 9.65 -3.83 9.78
CA ASP A 29 8.62 -4.42 10.64
C ASP A 29 8.11 -5.72 9.99
N PRO A 30 8.76 -6.88 10.26
CA PRO A 30 8.51 -8.13 9.53
C PRO A 30 7.09 -8.69 9.63
N LYS A 31 6.29 -8.20 10.57
CA LYS A 31 4.88 -8.56 10.71
C LYS A 31 3.95 -7.67 9.88
N ALA A 32 4.43 -6.51 9.41
CA ALA A 32 3.63 -5.61 8.55
C ALA A 32 3.31 -6.27 7.21
N PRO A 33 2.02 -6.44 6.85
CA PRO A 33 1.62 -7.21 5.67
C PRO A 33 1.54 -6.36 4.39
N PHE A 34 2.35 -5.31 4.27
CA PHE A 34 2.29 -4.36 3.17
C PHE A 34 3.49 -4.51 2.23
N ILE A 35 3.26 -4.44 0.92
CA ILE A 35 4.31 -4.41 -0.11
C ILE A 35 4.81 -2.99 -0.41
N PHE A 36 4.23 -2.02 0.24
CA PHE A 36 4.59 -0.60 0.19
C PHE A 36 5.05 -0.14 1.57
N GLY A 37 5.50 1.11 1.68
CA GLY A 37 5.93 1.66 2.95
C GLY A 37 4.91 2.60 3.56
N LYS A 38 5.00 2.76 4.87
CA LYS A 38 4.27 3.76 5.65
C LYS A 38 5.26 4.57 6.49
N VAL A 39 5.13 5.89 6.48
CA VAL A 39 5.77 6.73 7.50
C VAL A 39 4.79 6.85 8.65
N ARG A 40 5.14 6.28 9.80
CA ARG A 40 4.29 6.23 10.99
C ARG A 40 4.74 7.23 12.05
N ASP A 41 3.82 7.96 12.65
CA ASP A 41 4.09 8.71 13.87
C ASP A 41 3.89 7.81 15.10
N SER A 42 4.99 7.32 15.66
CA SER A 42 4.99 6.36 16.78
C SER A 42 4.46 6.91 18.10
N ARG A 43 4.25 8.24 18.19
CA ARG A 43 3.65 8.91 19.38
C ARG A 43 2.13 8.79 19.41
N THR A 44 1.53 8.33 18.33
CA THR A 44 0.08 8.26 18.11
C THR A 44 -0.41 6.83 17.98
N THR A 45 -1.71 6.66 17.91
CA THR A 45 -2.38 5.37 17.71
C THR A 45 -3.43 5.46 16.61
N TYR A 46 -3.35 4.56 15.63
CA TYR A 46 -4.38 4.32 14.63
C TYR A 46 -4.42 2.84 14.27
N ILE A 47 -5.23 2.08 15.00
CA ILE A 47 -5.33 0.63 14.84
C ILE A 47 -6.44 0.30 13.84
N GLU A 48 -6.07 0.02 12.59
CA GLU A 48 -7.02 -0.40 11.55
C GLU A 48 -7.61 -1.78 11.88
N LYS A 49 -8.93 -1.93 11.76
CA LYS A 49 -9.65 -3.19 12.07
C LYS A 49 -9.07 -4.40 11.32
N SER A 50 -8.65 -4.21 10.08
CA SER A 50 -8.14 -5.29 9.22
C SER A 50 -6.83 -5.90 9.73
N VAL A 51 -6.06 -5.17 10.50
CA VAL A 51 -4.71 -5.54 11.00
C VAL A 51 -4.58 -5.41 12.53
N ALA A 52 -5.69 -5.23 13.24
CA ALA A 52 -5.69 -4.99 14.69
C ALA A 52 -4.99 -6.12 15.49
N GLY A 53 -5.05 -7.37 15.02
CA GLY A 53 -4.39 -8.50 15.66
C GLY A 53 -2.91 -8.70 15.30
N ILE A 54 -2.33 -7.79 14.52
CA ILE A 54 -0.91 -7.89 14.11
C ILE A 54 -0.07 -7.03 15.06
N ASP A 55 0.94 -7.63 15.65
CA ASP A 55 1.91 -6.95 16.51
C ASP A 55 2.93 -6.19 15.66
N MET A 56 2.61 -4.96 15.27
CA MET A 56 3.41 -4.05 14.46
C MET A 56 3.26 -2.60 14.95
N ASN A 57 3.95 -1.65 14.31
CA ASN A 57 3.70 -0.23 14.60
C ASN A 57 2.32 0.19 14.06
N HIS A 58 1.48 0.76 14.93
CA HIS A 58 0.13 1.23 14.63
C HIS A 58 -0.05 2.74 14.81
N GLY A 59 1.01 3.54 14.70
CA GLY A 59 0.91 4.99 14.67
C GLY A 59 0.12 5.51 13.47
N VAL A 60 -0.37 6.75 13.53
CA VAL A 60 -0.94 7.43 12.35
C VAL A 60 0.10 7.45 11.23
N TYR A 61 -0.33 7.38 9.97
CA TYR A 61 0.60 7.14 8.88
C TYR A 61 0.30 7.92 7.60
N ILE A 62 1.33 8.02 6.78
CA ILE A 62 1.24 8.37 5.36
C ILE A 62 1.73 7.17 4.55
N ASP A 63 0.93 6.76 3.57
CA ASP A 63 1.29 5.68 2.65
C ASP A 63 2.28 6.18 1.59
N VAL A 64 3.32 5.39 1.37
CA VAL A 64 4.32 5.64 0.31
C VAL A 64 4.32 4.45 -0.65
N PHE A 65 3.70 4.64 -1.81
CA PHE A 65 3.54 3.59 -2.80
C PHE A 65 4.64 3.63 -3.87
N PRO A 66 5.30 2.50 -4.17
CA PRO A 66 6.10 2.38 -5.37
C PRO A 66 5.23 2.27 -6.62
N LEU A 67 5.62 2.97 -7.68
CA LEU A 67 5.10 2.82 -9.03
C LEU A 67 6.07 1.96 -9.85
N ASP A 68 5.55 0.90 -10.42
CA ASP A 68 6.28 -0.06 -11.23
C ASP A 68 5.78 -0.04 -12.66
N PHE A 69 6.68 -0.20 -13.62
CA PHE A 69 6.28 -0.35 -15.01
C PHE A 69 5.51 -1.65 -15.21
N TYR A 70 4.42 -1.57 -15.95
CA TYR A 70 3.60 -2.73 -16.28
C TYR A 70 4.11 -3.41 -17.55
N PRO A 71 4.19 -4.73 -17.62
CA PRO A 71 4.73 -5.40 -18.81
C PRO A 71 3.92 -5.10 -20.08
N GLU A 72 4.58 -4.88 -21.21
CA GLU A 72 3.91 -4.70 -22.51
C GLU A 72 3.37 -6.02 -23.08
N LYS A 73 4.14 -7.12 -22.93
CA LYS A 73 3.79 -8.43 -23.49
C LYS A 73 2.63 -9.07 -22.74
N ARG A 74 1.57 -9.42 -23.44
CA ARG A 74 0.34 -10.04 -22.87
C ARG A 74 0.62 -11.26 -21.99
N PHE A 75 1.56 -12.11 -22.40
CA PHE A 75 1.96 -13.28 -21.59
C PHE A 75 2.60 -12.88 -20.27
N SER A 76 3.46 -11.86 -20.27
CA SER A 76 4.07 -11.32 -19.06
C SER A 76 3.02 -10.67 -18.15
N GLN A 77 2.05 -9.96 -18.73
CA GLN A 77 0.91 -9.39 -17.99
C GLN A 77 0.13 -10.50 -17.30
N TRP A 78 -0.27 -11.53 -18.06
CA TRP A 78 -1.02 -12.66 -17.51
C TRP A 78 -0.26 -13.37 -16.37
N LYS A 79 1.03 -13.63 -16.56
CA LYS A 79 1.89 -14.26 -15.54
C LYS A 79 2.00 -13.40 -14.28
N LEU A 80 2.22 -12.09 -14.42
CA LEU A 80 2.30 -11.15 -13.30
C LEU A 80 0.96 -11.11 -12.54
N GLU A 81 -0.17 -11.00 -13.24
CA GLU A 81 -1.49 -10.95 -12.61
C GLU A 81 -1.82 -12.25 -11.85
N LEU A 82 -1.42 -13.40 -12.40
CA LEU A 82 -1.57 -14.68 -11.70
C LEU A 82 -0.71 -14.71 -10.43
N GLN A 83 0.55 -14.30 -10.50
CA GLN A 83 1.44 -14.21 -9.34
C GLN A 83 0.89 -13.23 -8.28
N LYS A 84 0.39 -12.06 -8.70
CA LYS A 84 -0.27 -11.09 -7.80
C LYS A 84 -1.44 -11.74 -7.04
N LYS A 85 -2.32 -12.46 -7.73
CA LYS A 85 -3.45 -13.16 -7.09
C LYS A 85 -2.95 -14.15 -6.04
N ILE A 86 -1.97 -14.99 -6.39
CA ILE A 86 -1.42 -16.00 -5.49
C ILE A 86 -0.84 -15.32 -4.23
N TYR A 87 0.07 -14.35 -4.40
CA TYR A 87 0.71 -13.68 -3.26
C TYR A 87 -0.29 -12.90 -2.40
N LYS A 88 -1.24 -12.20 -3.01
CA LYS A 88 -2.30 -11.50 -2.27
C LYS A 88 -3.15 -12.47 -1.43
N HIS A 89 -3.49 -13.65 -1.96
CA HIS A 89 -4.19 -14.67 -1.16
C HIS A 89 -3.36 -15.22 -0.01
N GLN A 90 -2.06 -15.43 -0.20
CA GLN A 90 -1.15 -15.87 0.85
C GLN A 90 -0.99 -14.83 1.96
N ILE A 91 -0.79 -13.57 1.60
CA ILE A 91 -0.66 -12.44 2.56
C ILE A 91 -2.01 -12.22 3.28
N ALA A 92 -3.12 -12.41 2.58
CA ALA A 92 -4.44 -12.23 3.14
C ALA A 92 -4.75 -13.13 4.35
N THR A 93 -3.92 -14.15 4.64
CA THR A 93 -4.05 -15.02 5.82
C THR A 93 -3.92 -14.27 7.14
N VAL A 94 -3.22 -13.14 7.17
CA VAL A 94 -3.00 -12.33 8.38
C VAL A 94 -4.03 -11.22 8.57
N TYR A 95 -4.80 -10.88 7.53
CA TYR A 95 -5.83 -9.86 7.62
C TYR A 95 -7.12 -10.36 8.26
N GLN A 96 -7.73 -9.51 9.09
CA GLN A 96 -9.03 -9.75 9.73
C GLN A 96 -10.15 -9.18 8.84
N VAL A 97 -10.47 -9.85 7.75
CA VAL A 97 -11.53 -9.42 6.82
C VAL A 97 -12.55 -10.53 6.59
N LYS A 98 -13.82 -10.13 6.42
CA LYS A 98 -14.89 -11.06 6.03
C LYS A 98 -14.61 -11.62 4.63
N ARG A 99 -14.80 -12.92 4.46
CA ARG A 99 -14.55 -13.62 3.18
C ARG A 99 -15.76 -14.41 2.75
N CYS A 100 -15.96 -14.57 1.44
CA CYS A 100 -16.90 -15.50 0.87
C CYS A 100 -16.49 -16.97 1.18
N PHE A 101 -17.38 -17.93 0.94
CA PHE A 101 -17.16 -19.34 1.28
C PHE A 101 -15.87 -19.91 0.66
N LEU A 102 -15.65 -19.72 -0.63
CA LEU A 102 -14.43 -20.15 -1.33
C LEU A 102 -13.17 -19.46 -0.77
N GLY A 103 -13.26 -18.16 -0.48
CA GLY A 103 -12.16 -17.41 0.14
C GLY A 103 -11.83 -17.91 1.54
N ARG A 104 -12.80 -18.41 2.31
CA ARG A 104 -12.56 -19.04 3.62
C ARG A 104 -11.80 -20.35 3.49
N GLY A 105 -12.22 -21.23 2.56
CA GLY A 105 -11.52 -22.50 2.30
C GLY A 105 -10.06 -22.28 1.89
N LEU A 106 -9.81 -21.38 0.93
CA LEU A 106 -8.46 -21.07 0.48
C LEU A 106 -7.61 -20.43 1.61
N ASN A 107 -8.22 -19.57 2.44
CA ASN A 107 -7.53 -18.98 3.59
C ASN A 107 -7.14 -20.05 4.61
N THR A 108 -8.04 -21.01 4.91
CA THR A 108 -7.76 -22.14 5.80
C THR A 108 -6.61 -22.98 5.28
N LEU A 109 -6.59 -23.32 3.99
CA LEU A 109 -5.49 -24.04 3.35
C LEU A 109 -4.16 -23.26 3.47
N ASN A 110 -4.16 -21.99 3.16
CA ASN A 110 -2.96 -21.15 3.26
C ASN A 110 -2.47 -21.05 4.71
N ARG A 111 -3.36 -20.98 5.70
CA ARG A 111 -3.00 -21.03 7.12
C ARG A 111 -2.41 -22.38 7.51
N PHE A 112 -2.99 -23.48 7.07
CA PHE A 112 -2.44 -24.82 7.27
C PHE A 112 -1.02 -24.96 6.69
N LEU A 113 -0.77 -24.35 5.52
CA LEU A 113 0.55 -24.28 4.89
C LEU A 113 1.52 -23.28 5.60
N GLY A 114 1.07 -22.58 6.64
CA GLY A 114 1.90 -21.71 7.47
C GLY A 114 2.24 -20.35 6.85
N TYR A 115 1.47 -19.85 5.86
CA TYR A 115 1.74 -18.56 5.23
C TYR A 115 1.61 -17.38 6.19
N GLN A 116 0.77 -17.46 7.24
CA GLN A 116 0.67 -16.43 8.27
C GLN A 116 1.98 -16.19 9.03
N HIS A 117 2.88 -17.18 9.06
CA HIS A 117 4.20 -17.08 9.71
C HIS A 117 5.33 -16.72 8.73
N ARG A 118 5.01 -16.54 7.45
CA ARG A 118 5.98 -16.30 6.37
C ARG A 118 5.68 -15.02 5.59
N THR A 119 4.95 -14.10 6.19
CA THR A 119 4.47 -12.86 5.52
C THR A 119 5.61 -12.10 4.86
N ALA A 120 6.69 -11.79 5.58
CA ALA A 120 7.84 -11.08 5.03
C ALA A 120 8.49 -11.82 3.84
N LYS A 121 8.64 -13.16 3.94
CA LYS A 121 9.18 -13.98 2.83
C LYS A 121 8.25 -13.97 1.60
N THR A 122 6.94 -14.00 1.83
CA THR A 122 5.95 -13.94 0.75
C THR A 122 5.97 -12.56 0.06
N LEU A 123 6.07 -11.49 0.85
CA LEU A 123 6.19 -10.12 0.34
C LEU A 123 7.48 -9.92 -0.46
N ALA A 124 8.60 -10.45 0.02
CA ALA A 124 9.87 -10.41 -0.72
C ALA A 124 9.78 -11.11 -2.09
N LYS A 125 9.13 -12.27 -2.15
CA LYS A 125 8.88 -12.97 -3.43
C LYS A 125 7.95 -12.18 -4.34
N TYR A 126 6.93 -11.55 -3.77
CA TYR A 126 5.99 -10.71 -4.51
C TYR A 126 6.70 -9.48 -5.08
N GLU A 127 7.48 -8.77 -4.26
CA GLU A 127 8.28 -7.63 -4.72
C GLU A 127 9.26 -8.01 -5.82
N LYS A 128 9.95 -9.16 -5.68
CA LYS A 128 10.83 -9.67 -6.74
C LYS A 128 10.06 -9.96 -8.02
N ALA A 129 8.90 -10.59 -7.94
CA ALA A 129 8.07 -10.87 -9.10
C ALA A 129 7.64 -9.59 -9.84
N ILE A 130 7.37 -8.51 -9.11
CA ILE A 130 7.09 -7.19 -9.71
C ILE A 130 8.36 -6.62 -10.33
N ALA A 131 9.48 -6.62 -9.60
CA ALA A 131 10.74 -6.04 -10.05
C ALA A 131 11.30 -6.70 -11.32
N ASP A 132 11.08 -8.01 -11.50
CA ASP A 132 11.49 -8.74 -12.71
C ASP A 132 10.86 -8.17 -14.01
N TYR A 133 9.72 -7.47 -13.88
CA TYR A 133 9.05 -6.79 -15.00
C TYR A 133 9.31 -5.29 -15.03
N SER A 134 9.59 -4.67 -13.88
CA SER A 134 9.74 -3.22 -13.71
C SER A 134 11.01 -2.64 -14.39
N GLY A 135 11.99 -3.47 -14.72
CA GLY A 135 13.22 -3.05 -15.39
C GLY A 135 13.03 -2.64 -16.85
N LYS A 136 11.87 -2.84 -17.44
CA LYS A 136 11.53 -2.48 -18.82
C LYS A 136 10.56 -1.30 -18.79
N ARG A 137 10.99 -0.16 -19.36
CA ARG A 137 10.12 0.99 -19.53
C ARG A 137 8.91 0.60 -20.38
N SER A 138 7.73 0.93 -19.92
CA SER A 138 6.47 0.84 -20.67
C SER A 138 5.69 2.12 -20.47
N ASP A 139 4.68 2.36 -21.30
CA ASP A 139 3.84 3.55 -21.17
C ASP A 139 2.88 3.47 -19.98
N ILE A 140 2.75 2.32 -19.36
CA ILE A 140 1.86 2.08 -18.22
C ILE A 140 2.66 1.82 -16.96
N VAL A 141 2.30 2.50 -15.88
CA VAL A 141 2.78 2.26 -14.52
C VAL A 141 1.64 1.79 -13.62
N CYS A 142 1.98 1.06 -12.57
CA CYS A 142 1.02 0.46 -11.66
C CYS A 142 1.49 0.51 -10.21
N ASN A 143 0.57 0.85 -9.31
CA ASN A 143 0.72 0.60 -7.89
C ASN A 143 0.24 -0.82 -7.56
N HIS A 144 1.17 -1.75 -7.42
CA HIS A 144 0.83 -3.15 -7.10
C HIS A 144 0.41 -3.38 -5.64
N GLY A 145 0.64 -2.40 -4.76
CA GLY A 145 0.28 -2.47 -3.34
C GLY A 145 -1.22 -2.31 -3.07
N ASN A 146 -1.93 -1.63 -3.96
CA ASN A 146 -3.35 -1.38 -3.80
C ASN A 146 -4.21 -2.58 -4.24
N TRP A 147 -5.45 -2.63 -3.73
CA TRP A 147 -6.44 -3.68 -4.03
C TRP A 147 -7.41 -3.30 -5.15
N GLN A 148 -7.39 -2.05 -5.61
CA GLN A 148 -8.33 -1.51 -6.60
C GLN A 148 -8.16 -2.06 -8.04
N GLY A 149 -7.24 -3.00 -8.22
CA GLY A 149 -7.11 -3.73 -9.48
C GLY A 149 -6.72 -2.83 -10.66
N LYS A 150 -7.54 -2.83 -11.70
CA LYS A 150 -7.23 -2.10 -12.96
C LYS A 150 -7.21 -0.57 -12.81
N LEU A 151 -7.83 0.00 -11.80
CA LEU A 151 -7.77 1.44 -11.52
C LEU A 151 -6.37 1.91 -11.12
N GLU A 152 -5.49 0.98 -10.77
CA GLU A 152 -4.10 1.28 -10.43
C GLU A 152 -3.15 1.32 -11.64
N TYR A 153 -3.63 0.94 -12.83
CA TYR A 153 -2.86 1.07 -14.07
C TYR A 153 -3.10 2.45 -14.68
N SER A 154 -2.03 3.25 -14.74
CA SER A 154 -2.11 4.61 -15.26
C SER A 154 -1.04 4.83 -16.32
N PRO A 155 -1.34 5.57 -17.40
CA PRO A 155 -0.32 6.04 -18.32
C PRO A 155 0.76 6.82 -17.58
N GLN A 156 2.04 6.60 -17.94
CA GLN A 156 3.18 7.27 -17.30
C GLN A 156 3.06 8.80 -17.40
N TRP A 157 2.51 9.32 -18.49
CA TRP A 157 2.36 10.75 -18.71
C TRP A 157 1.44 11.45 -17.70
N HIS A 158 0.57 10.70 -16.98
CA HIS A 158 -0.21 11.28 -15.88
C HIS A 158 0.70 11.87 -14.79
N TYR A 159 1.82 11.21 -14.50
CA TYR A 159 2.71 11.61 -13.42
C TYR A 159 3.70 12.68 -13.86
N GLY A 160 4.30 12.55 -15.06
CA GLY A 160 5.28 13.48 -15.61
C GLY A 160 6.37 13.86 -14.60
N GLU A 161 6.84 15.10 -14.70
CA GLU A 161 7.77 15.70 -13.72
C GLU A 161 7.06 16.13 -12.43
N GLY A 162 5.76 16.32 -12.51
CA GLY A 162 4.93 16.88 -11.46
C GLY A 162 5.15 18.38 -11.28
N HIS A 163 4.22 19.05 -10.63
CA HIS A 163 4.32 20.47 -10.30
C HIS A 163 3.87 20.75 -8.86
N TRP A 164 4.15 21.96 -8.38
CA TRP A 164 3.74 22.39 -7.06
C TRP A 164 2.30 22.91 -7.10
N ALA A 165 1.46 22.38 -6.20
CA ALA A 165 0.11 22.86 -5.97
C ALA A 165 -0.12 23.17 -4.49
N THR A 166 -1.20 23.87 -4.17
CA THR A 166 -1.60 24.13 -2.79
C THR A 166 -2.75 23.18 -2.42
N PHE A 167 -2.57 22.44 -1.32
CA PHE A 167 -3.60 21.59 -0.73
C PHE A 167 -3.67 21.87 0.76
N GLU A 168 -4.85 22.25 1.27
CA GLU A 168 -5.06 22.60 2.68
C GLU A 168 -4.02 23.61 3.23
N GLY A 169 -3.66 24.63 2.44
CA GLY A 169 -2.67 25.62 2.78
C GLY A 169 -1.20 25.17 2.68
N LEU A 170 -0.95 23.90 2.37
CA LEU A 170 0.39 23.34 2.20
C LEU A 170 0.79 23.30 0.73
N LYS A 171 2.06 23.60 0.43
CA LYS A 171 2.63 23.33 -0.89
C LYS A 171 2.99 21.86 -0.98
N VAL A 172 2.36 21.17 -1.92
CA VAL A 172 2.58 19.75 -2.19
C VAL A 172 2.93 19.52 -3.66
N ARG A 173 3.71 18.49 -3.93
CA ARG A 173 4.00 18.10 -5.30
C ARG A 173 2.94 17.14 -5.79
N VAL A 174 2.30 17.48 -6.90
CA VAL A 174 1.23 16.69 -7.52
C VAL A 174 1.68 16.15 -8.89
N PRO A 175 1.05 15.09 -9.41
CA PRO A 175 1.30 14.62 -10.76
C PRO A 175 1.11 15.74 -11.80
N GLU A 176 1.90 15.72 -12.87
CA GLU A 176 1.85 16.71 -13.97
C GLU A 176 0.43 16.87 -14.51
N ASN A 177 -0.20 15.75 -14.81
CA ASN A 177 -1.57 15.70 -15.35
C ASN A 177 -2.52 15.10 -14.30
N TYR A 178 -2.54 15.71 -13.11
CA TYR A 178 -3.38 15.24 -11.99
C TYR A 178 -4.86 15.17 -12.33
N ASP A 179 -5.33 16.06 -13.19
CA ASP A 179 -6.73 16.04 -13.62
C ASP A 179 -7.09 14.77 -14.39
N ALA A 180 -6.26 14.36 -15.34
CA ALA A 180 -6.46 13.12 -16.08
C ALA A 180 -6.33 11.89 -15.15
N TYR A 181 -5.38 11.94 -14.20
CA TYR A 181 -5.21 10.89 -13.19
C TYR A 181 -6.44 10.76 -12.28
N LEU A 182 -6.96 11.87 -11.77
CA LEU A 182 -8.13 11.87 -10.89
C LEU A 182 -9.41 11.49 -11.65
N THR A 183 -9.56 11.97 -12.89
CA THR A 183 -10.69 11.57 -13.75
C THR A 183 -10.68 10.06 -14.03
N GLN A 184 -9.51 9.48 -14.30
CA GLN A 184 -9.40 8.03 -14.49
C GLN A 184 -9.79 7.26 -13.22
N LYS A 185 -9.47 7.78 -12.04
CA LYS A 185 -9.71 7.09 -10.75
C LYS A 185 -11.13 7.28 -10.22
N TYR A 186 -11.67 8.46 -10.35
CA TYR A 186 -12.87 8.89 -9.63
C TYR A 186 -13.98 9.42 -10.54
N GLY A 187 -13.76 9.47 -11.87
CA GLY A 187 -14.72 10.06 -12.80
C GLY A 187 -14.80 11.59 -12.63
N ASP A 188 -15.97 12.11 -12.37
CA ASP A 188 -16.17 13.54 -12.08
C ASP A 188 -15.74 13.86 -10.63
N TRP A 189 -14.44 13.90 -10.41
CA TRP A 189 -13.84 14.14 -9.09
C TRP A 189 -14.01 15.57 -8.57
N ARG A 190 -14.53 16.49 -9.39
CA ARG A 190 -14.85 17.88 -8.99
C ARG A 190 -16.22 18.02 -8.38
N SER A 191 -17.12 17.08 -8.66
CA SER A 191 -18.44 17.04 -8.04
C SER A 191 -18.37 16.53 -6.61
N ASP A 192 -19.21 17.10 -5.76
CA ASP A 192 -19.37 16.58 -4.39
C ASP A 192 -19.85 15.14 -4.41
N LEU A 193 -19.28 14.32 -3.53
CA LEU A 193 -19.76 12.97 -3.29
C LEU A 193 -21.16 13.00 -2.67
N PRO A 194 -22.05 12.06 -3.04
CA PRO A 194 -23.29 11.83 -2.29
C PRO A 194 -23.02 11.63 -0.80
N GLU A 195 -23.91 12.08 0.07
CA GLU A 195 -23.70 12.02 1.52
C GLU A 195 -23.43 10.60 2.03
N GLU A 196 -24.04 9.58 1.42
CA GLU A 196 -23.84 8.17 1.71
C GLU A 196 -22.43 7.68 1.36
N GLU A 197 -21.72 8.33 0.43
CA GLU A 197 -20.36 7.99 0.00
C GLU A 197 -19.29 8.82 0.72
N LYS A 198 -19.65 9.84 1.47
CA LYS A 198 -18.72 10.67 2.26
C LYS A 198 -18.14 9.94 3.48
N GLN A 199 -18.55 8.70 3.73
CA GLN A 199 -18.00 7.88 4.80
C GLN A 199 -16.60 7.37 4.47
N GLY A 200 -15.63 7.63 5.35
CA GLY A 200 -14.27 7.12 5.21
C GLY A 200 -14.24 5.58 5.22
N HIS A 201 -13.40 5.00 4.36
CA HIS A 201 -13.23 3.54 4.26
C HIS A 201 -12.16 2.97 5.21
N HIS A 202 -11.50 3.82 5.98
CA HIS A 202 -10.49 3.42 6.97
C HIS A 202 -11.14 3.14 8.32
N PHE A 203 -11.66 1.92 8.48
CA PHE A 203 -12.25 1.50 9.74
C PHE A 203 -11.16 1.19 10.77
N TYR A 204 -11.21 1.87 11.90
CA TYR A 204 -10.29 1.67 13.03
C TYR A 204 -11.01 1.11 14.26
N THR A 205 -10.24 0.54 15.18
CA THR A 205 -10.68 0.15 16.52
C THR A 205 -10.31 1.20 17.54
N ILE A 206 -9.13 1.80 17.41
CA ILE A 206 -8.61 2.85 18.28
C ILE A 206 -7.98 3.92 17.39
N CYS A 207 -8.34 5.19 17.64
CA CYS A 207 -7.69 6.37 17.10
C CYS A 207 -7.39 7.33 18.25
N ASP A 208 -6.11 7.58 18.51
CA ASP A 208 -5.65 8.50 19.55
C ASP A 208 -4.38 9.24 19.08
N LEU A 209 -4.49 10.55 18.93
CA LEU A 209 -3.40 11.38 18.42
C LEU A 209 -2.41 11.82 19.52
N HIS A 210 -2.71 11.51 20.77
CA HIS A 210 -1.95 11.98 21.95
C HIS A 210 -1.31 10.84 22.74
N ARG A 211 -1.57 9.59 22.34
CA ARG A 211 -1.05 8.42 23.03
C ARG A 211 -0.44 7.42 22.06
N SER A 212 0.74 6.91 22.40
CA SER A 212 1.46 5.94 21.57
C SER A 212 0.72 4.59 21.50
N TYR A 213 0.72 3.98 20.33
CA TYR A 213 0.21 2.62 20.12
C TYR A 213 0.88 1.58 21.03
N ALA A 214 2.13 1.82 21.45
CA ALA A 214 2.85 0.92 22.34
C ALA A 214 2.23 0.82 23.72
N ASP A 215 1.50 1.84 24.17
CA ASP A 215 0.82 1.85 25.47
C ASP A 215 -0.46 1.00 25.46
N TYR A 216 -1.06 0.80 24.28
CA TYR A 216 -2.22 -0.07 24.11
C TYR A 216 -1.87 -1.55 23.98
N ARG A 217 -0.58 -1.89 23.70
CA ARG A 217 -0.09 -3.28 23.69
C ARG A 217 0.11 -3.89 25.05
N LYS A 218 0.21 -3.06 26.08
CA LYS A 218 0.48 -3.49 27.46
C LYS A 218 -0.79 -3.79 28.27
N GLN A 219 -1.95 -3.63 27.65
CA GLN A 219 -3.26 -3.96 28.21
C GLN A 219 -3.80 -5.25 27.57
#